data_41d8abbd0b98c282d0c34756266c0677
#
_entry.id   41d8abbd0b98c282d0c34756266c0677
#
_cell.length_a   1.000
_cell.length_b   1.000
_cell.length_c   1.000
_cell.angle_alpha   90.00
_cell.angle_beta   90.00
_cell.angle_gamma   90.00
#
_symmetry.space_group_name_H-M   'P 1'
#
loop_
_entity.id
_entity.type
_entity.pdbx_description
1 polymer ?
#
loop_
_entity_poly.entity_id
_entity_poly.type
_entity_poly.pdbx_seq_one_letter_code
_entity_poly.pdbx_strand_id
1 'polypeptide(L)'
;MRVLKCSVCAYARGRGRTRTGDEPVKEKMQRRLFIILFLVPTLIAFVLFYVYPLITVFVTTLCKWDYQNLNAPELLPLDDLLANYRYIFTEYPYFKTALVNSLKWALCGALIATPIALITALVTSWKLPGWKWMKNIYIIPNIISAAAIGLIFLQLYNPRYGLLTLIVQWFRPEFKESILLIQPQNFWAMTLAYILFQGTASIMLLGQISSVPQEVYEAAKIDGATGFKLDWYITIPCIKDMIKTVVILTVTGGFMLYNEVYFLTKGAAGTILRELSVVSSRMQYARANVIGVVQIVGGLLLIGIINLLFKIDLSVPLRKIALWRSRHEEKKQNP
;
A
#
# COMPACT_ATOMS: atom_id res chain seq x y z
N MET A 1 -24.27 -7.70 -31.04
CA MET A 1 -24.40 -6.65 -30.02
C MET A 1 -23.07 -5.92 -29.94
N ARG A 2 -22.95 -4.76 -30.60
CA ARG A 2 -21.74 -3.95 -30.69
C ARG A 2 -21.48 -3.32 -29.32
N VAL A 3 -20.35 -3.62 -28.75
CA VAL A 3 -19.85 -3.08 -27.49
C VAL A 3 -19.82 -1.58 -27.59
N LEU A 4 -20.64 -0.90 -26.77
CA LEU A 4 -20.50 0.51 -26.46
C LEU A 4 -19.10 0.71 -25.87
N LYS A 5 -18.16 1.14 -26.70
CA LYS A 5 -16.95 1.80 -26.22
C LYS A 5 -17.43 2.95 -25.37
N CYS A 6 -17.00 2.97 -24.13
CA CYS A 6 -17.33 3.99 -23.16
C CYS A 6 -17.06 5.39 -23.76
N SER A 7 -18.06 5.97 -24.40
CA SER A 7 -18.04 7.33 -24.98
C SER A 7 -18.00 8.41 -23.90
N VAL A 8 -18.14 8.03 -22.64
CA VAL A 8 -18.08 8.94 -21.49
C VAL A 8 -16.66 9.50 -21.27
N CYS A 9 -15.61 8.76 -21.65
CA CYS A 9 -14.24 9.32 -21.64
C CYS A 9 -13.98 10.35 -22.76
N ALA A 10 -14.82 10.42 -23.78
CA ALA A 10 -14.68 11.40 -24.86
C ALA A 10 -15.33 12.74 -24.50
N TYR A 11 -16.37 12.75 -23.65
CA TYR A 11 -17.08 13.98 -23.28
C TYR A 11 -16.27 14.89 -22.34
N ALA A 12 -15.38 14.33 -21.54
CA ALA A 12 -14.49 15.11 -20.68
C ALA A 12 -13.35 15.82 -21.43
N ARG A 13 -13.09 15.45 -22.71
CA ARG A 13 -12.02 16.05 -23.52
C ARG A 13 -12.48 17.25 -24.37
N GLY A 14 -13.77 17.61 -24.31
CA GLY A 14 -14.40 18.60 -25.15
C GLY A 14 -14.57 19.99 -24.55
N ARG A 15 -14.17 20.28 -23.31
CA ARG A 15 -14.25 21.64 -22.76
C ARG A 15 -12.91 22.32 -22.71
N GLY A 16 -12.72 23.27 -23.62
CA GLY A 16 -11.80 24.38 -23.39
C GLY A 16 -10.44 24.28 -24.02
N ARG A 17 -10.37 24.03 -25.34
CA ARG A 17 -9.38 24.77 -26.13
C ARG A 17 -9.86 26.21 -26.28
N THR A 18 -9.73 27.00 -25.22
CA THR A 18 -9.63 28.45 -25.40
C THR A 18 -8.38 28.65 -26.26
N ARG A 19 -8.61 29.19 -27.47
CA ARG A 19 -7.57 29.74 -28.33
C ARG A 19 -6.67 30.59 -27.43
N THR A 20 -5.42 30.21 -27.30
CA THR A 20 -4.36 31.08 -26.80
C THR A 20 -4.12 32.14 -27.89
N GLY A 21 -5.05 33.09 -27.99
CA GLY A 21 -4.83 34.35 -28.68
C GLY A 21 -3.97 35.20 -27.77
N ASP A 22 -2.90 35.71 -28.31
CA ASP A 22 -1.95 36.73 -27.86
C ASP A 22 -2.22 37.36 -26.48
N GLU A 23 -1.89 36.64 -25.41
CA GLU A 23 -1.70 37.28 -24.10
C GLU A 23 -0.54 38.27 -24.26
N PRO A 24 -0.69 39.54 -23.83
CA PRO A 24 0.37 40.53 -23.92
C PRO A 24 1.62 39.99 -23.19
N VAL A 25 2.78 40.19 -23.78
CA VAL A 25 4.08 39.68 -23.29
C VAL A 25 4.30 39.96 -21.79
N LYS A 26 3.75 41.06 -21.30
CA LYS A 26 3.80 41.50 -19.90
C LYS A 26 3.00 40.57 -18.96
N GLU A 27 1.82 40.09 -19.38
CA GLU A 27 1.04 39.15 -18.59
C GLU A 27 1.68 37.76 -18.58
N LYS A 28 2.24 37.29 -19.67
CA LYS A 28 3.01 36.04 -19.73
C LYS A 28 4.23 36.08 -18.80
N MET A 29 4.91 37.24 -18.74
CA MET A 29 6.06 37.42 -17.87
C MET A 29 5.67 37.50 -16.39
N GLN A 30 4.61 38.21 -16.04
CA GLN A 30 4.08 38.27 -14.67
C GLN A 30 3.60 36.89 -14.18
N ARG A 31 2.90 36.15 -15.05
CA ARG A 31 2.47 34.76 -14.73
C ARG A 31 3.64 33.83 -14.53
N ARG A 32 4.71 33.90 -15.36
CA ARG A 32 5.94 33.14 -15.17
C ARG A 32 6.65 33.51 -13.88
N LEU A 33 6.78 34.79 -13.59
CA LEU A 33 7.38 35.28 -12.36
C LEU A 33 6.63 34.79 -11.11
N PHE A 34 5.31 34.87 -11.15
CA PHE A 34 4.44 34.37 -10.09
C PHE A 34 4.63 32.84 -9.88
N ILE A 35 4.62 32.07 -10.97
CA ILE A 35 4.85 30.61 -10.91
C ILE A 35 6.21 30.29 -10.32
N ILE A 36 7.27 30.99 -10.78
CA ILE A 36 8.65 30.81 -10.28
C ILE A 36 8.72 31.16 -8.78
N LEU A 37 8.19 32.32 -8.39
CA LEU A 37 8.23 32.80 -7.01
C LEU A 37 7.50 31.85 -6.06
N PHE A 38 6.42 31.21 -6.52
CA PHE A 38 5.64 30.28 -5.73
C PHE A 38 6.26 28.88 -5.69
N LEU A 39 6.84 28.42 -6.80
CA LEU A 39 7.43 27.09 -6.88
C LEU A 39 8.84 27.00 -6.27
N VAL A 40 9.65 28.05 -6.37
CA VAL A 40 11.05 28.03 -5.92
C VAL A 40 11.20 27.70 -4.42
N PRO A 41 10.46 28.29 -3.48
CA PRO A 41 10.56 27.92 -2.07
C PRO A 41 10.23 26.44 -1.83
N THR A 42 9.18 25.94 -2.49
CA THR A 42 8.75 24.55 -2.38
C THR A 42 9.81 23.60 -2.97
N LEU A 43 10.41 23.99 -4.08
CA LEU A 43 11.44 23.20 -4.76
C LEU A 43 12.74 23.16 -3.96
N ILE A 44 13.13 24.29 -3.33
CA ILE A 44 14.26 24.35 -2.40
C ILE A 44 14.00 23.44 -1.20
N ALA A 45 12.82 23.53 -0.58
CA ALA A 45 12.47 22.66 0.54
C ALA A 45 12.47 21.17 0.12
N PHE A 46 11.95 20.84 -1.06
CA PHE A 46 11.97 19.48 -1.59
C PHE A 46 13.39 18.96 -1.79
N VAL A 47 14.27 19.77 -2.39
CA VAL A 47 15.68 19.37 -2.58
C VAL A 47 16.39 19.19 -1.24
N LEU A 48 16.23 20.12 -0.30
CA LEU A 48 16.92 20.06 0.99
C LEU A 48 16.42 18.92 1.89
N PHE A 49 15.13 18.67 1.92
CA PHE A 49 14.55 17.71 2.87
C PHE A 49 14.29 16.33 2.29
N TYR A 50 14.25 16.17 0.96
CA TYR A 50 14.00 14.87 0.33
C TYR A 50 15.17 14.41 -0.55
N VAL A 51 15.62 15.25 -1.49
CA VAL A 51 16.64 14.83 -2.45
C VAL A 51 18.00 14.71 -1.79
N TYR A 52 18.40 15.70 -1.00
CA TYR A 52 19.69 15.68 -0.31
C TYR A 52 19.84 14.51 0.66
N PRO A 53 18.90 14.23 1.60
CA PRO A 53 18.99 13.06 2.46
C PRO A 53 18.97 11.73 1.67
N LEU A 54 18.19 11.66 0.60
CA LEU A 54 18.14 10.47 -0.24
C LEU A 54 19.52 10.18 -0.86
N ILE A 55 20.15 11.19 -1.48
CA ILE A 55 21.51 11.06 -2.04
C ILE A 55 22.51 10.69 -0.94
N THR A 56 22.41 11.34 0.23
CA THR A 56 23.29 11.05 1.37
C THR A 56 23.19 9.59 1.80
N VAL A 57 21.98 9.02 1.88
CA VAL A 57 21.79 7.61 2.20
C VAL A 57 22.50 6.72 1.20
N PHE A 58 22.37 6.96 -0.10
CA PHE A 58 23.04 6.17 -1.14
C PHE A 58 24.56 6.29 -1.08
N VAL A 59 25.10 7.50 -0.95
CA VAL A 59 26.55 7.75 -0.93
C VAL A 59 27.19 7.14 0.32
N THR A 60 26.58 7.30 1.47
CA THR A 60 27.14 6.83 2.74
C THR A 60 27.12 5.30 2.92
N THR A 61 26.37 4.57 2.07
CA THR A 61 26.52 3.10 2.02
C THR A 61 27.90 2.63 1.58
N LEU A 62 28.61 3.47 0.84
CA LEU A 62 29.96 3.22 0.33
C LEU A 62 31.06 3.79 1.26
N CYS A 63 30.65 4.29 2.42
CA CYS A 63 31.56 4.89 3.40
C CYS A 63 31.69 3.99 4.63
N LYS A 64 32.79 4.18 5.36
CA LYS A 64 32.90 3.80 6.76
C LYS A 64 32.25 4.93 7.56
N TRP A 65 31.12 4.65 8.20
CA TRP A 65 30.41 5.63 9.02
C TRP A 65 29.81 4.93 10.26
N ASP A 66 30.47 5.14 11.39
CA ASP A 66 30.10 4.55 12.66
C ASP A 66 30.33 5.56 13.82
N TYR A 67 30.29 5.09 15.06
CA TYR A 67 30.50 5.92 16.24
C TYR A 67 31.88 6.56 16.33
N GLN A 68 32.88 6.07 15.58
CA GLN A 68 34.27 6.57 15.62
C GLN A 68 34.46 7.78 14.71
N ASN A 69 33.66 7.89 13.62
CA ASN A 69 33.77 8.93 12.60
C ASN A 69 32.46 9.63 12.28
N LEU A 70 31.66 9.93 13.32
CA LEU A 70 30.34 10.55 13.19
C LEU A 70 30.31 11.82 12.30
N ASN A 71 31.33 12.67 12.43
CA ASN A 71 31.37 13.98 11.76
C ASN A 71 31.98 13.96 10.35
N ALA A 72 32.66 12.88 9.99
CA ALA A 72 33.33 12.76 8.71
C ALA A 72 33.30 11.30 8.22
N PRO A 73 32.25 10.90 7.50
CA PRO A 73 32.23 9.58 6.88
C PRO A 73 33.36 9.46 5.86
N GLU A 74 34.16 8.41 6.00
CA GLU A 74 35.30 8.13 5.14
C GLU A 74 34.91 7.15 4.02
N LEU A 75 35.30 7.42 2.78
CA LEU A 75 35.03 6.51 1.67
C LEU A 75 35.77 5.18 1.90
N LEU A 76 35.09 4.06 1.68
CA LEU A 76 35.74 2.75 1.73
C LEU A 76 36.80 2.61 0.63
N PRO A 77 37.86 1.79 0.83
CA PRO A 77 38.82 1.48 -0.21
C PRO A 77 38.15 0.95 -1.47
N LEU A 78 38.68 1.30 -2.65
CA LEU A 78 38.10 0.94 -3.95
C LEU A 78 38.02 -0.59 -4.19
N ASP A 79 38.95 -1.34 -3.59
CA ASP A 79 39.00 -2.80 -3.63
C ASP A 79 37.91 -3.46 -2.77
N ASP A 80 37.36 -2.75 -1.78
CA ASP A 80 36.26 -3.27 -0.92
C ASP A 80 35.10 -2.26 -0.75
N LEU A 81 34.79 -1.52 -1.79
CA LEU A 81 33.73 -0.48 -1.78
C LEU A 81 32.35 -1.02 -1.37
N LEU A 82 32.08 -2.30 -1.59
CA LEU A 82 30.82 -2.96 -1.26
C LEU A 82 30.85 -3.74 0.08
N ALA A 83 31.83 -3.48 0.95
CA ALA A 83 31.96 -4.17 2.24
C ALA A 83 30.70 -4.12 3.09
N ASN A 84 30.01 -2.95 3.16
CA ASN A 84 28.78 -2.82 3.92
C ASN A 84 27.64 -3.66 3.34
N TYR A 85 27.54 -3.75 2.01
CA TYR A 85 26.56 -4.61 1.34
C TYR A 85 26.87 -6.08 1.61
N ARG A 86 28.13 -6.50 1.42
CA ARG A 86 28.56 -7.87 1.72
C ARG A 86 28.21 -8.25 3.15
N TYR A 87 28.53 -7.40 4.13
CA TYR A 87 28.21 -7.64 5.53
C TYR A 87 26.71 -7.87 5.75
N ILE A 88 25.85 -6.98 5.26
CA ILE A 88 24.40 -7.07 5.48
C ILE A 88 23.81 -8.31 4.81
N PHE A 89 24.23 -8.66 3.59
CA PHE A 89 23.64 -9.77 2.85
C PHE A 89 24.19 -11.15 3.28
N THR A 90 25.42 -11.23 3.78
CA THR A 90 26.08 -12.52 4.08
C THR A 90 26.32 -12.77 5.56
N GLU A 91 26.72 -11.74 6.30
CA GLU A 91 27.17 -11.88 7.69
C GLU A 91 26.07 -11.51 8.71
N TYR A 92 25.21 -10.54 8.38
CA TYR A 92 24.17 -10.10 9.31
C TYR A 92 23.01 -11.11 9.38
N PRO A 93 22.84 -11.85 10.50
CA PRO A 93 22.01 -13.04 10.53
C PRO A 93 20.49 -12.75 10.41
N TYR A 94 20.07 -11.56 10.82
CA TYR A 94 18.63 -11.21 10.89
C TYR A 94 18.08 -10.63 9.60
N PHE A 95 18.93 -10.19 8.66
CA PHE A 95 18.51 -9.48 7.47
C PHE A 95 17.63 -10.32 6.55
N LYS A 96 18.01 -11.57 6.27
CA LYS A 96 17.24 -12.46 5.40
C LYS A 96 15.84 -12.72 5.95
N THR A 97 15.75 -12.98 7.26
CA THR A 97 14.47 -13.20 7.94
C THR A 97 13.60 -11.94 7.89
N ALA A 98 14.19 -10.78 8.14
CA ALA A 98 13.52 -9.48 8.08
C ALA A 98 12.97 -9.19 6.67
N LEU A 99 13.78 -9.44 5.63
CA LEU A 99 13.37 -9.27 4.23
C LEU A 99 12.18 -10.18 3.89
N VAL A 100 12.27 -11.45 4.24
CA VAL A 100 11.19 -12.43 3.99
C VAL A 100 9.91 -12.04 4.73
N ASN A 101 10.01 -11.60 5.99
CA ASN A 101 8.86 -11.16 6.76
C ASN A 101 8.22 -9.90 6.14
N SER A 102 9.02 -8.90 5.75
CA SER A 102 8.50 -7.70 5.08
C SER A 102 7.79 -8.04 3.76
N LEU A 103 8.32 -8.98 2.97
CA LEU A 103 7.66 -9.46 1.76
C LEU A 103 6.36 -10.22 2.06
N LYS A 104 6.31 -11.03 3.13
CA LYS A 104 5.08 -11.70 3.56
C LYS A 104 4.00 -10.67 3.93
N TRP A 105 4.33 -9.60 4.68
CA TRP A 105 3.34 -8.55 5.00
C TRP A 105 2.94 -7.72 3.78
N ALA A 106 3.85 -7.46 2.86
CA ALA A 106 3.50 -6.87 1.57
C ALA A 106 2.45 -7.73 0.83
N LEU A 107 2.65 -9.05 0.82
CA LEU A 107 1.70 -10.00 0.23
C LEU A 107 0.36 -10.04 0.98
N CYS A 108 0.37 -10.00 2.32
CA CYS A 108 -0.84 -9.84 3.13
C CYS A 108 -1.58 -8.54 2.81
N GLY A 109 -0.86 -7.45 2.52
CA GLY A 109 -1.43 -6.20 2.03
C GLY A 109 -2.25 -6.38 0.76
N ALA A 110 -1.69 -7.09 -0.22
CA ALA A 110 -2.37 -7.36 -1.48
C ALA A 110 -3.54 -8.34 -1.34
N LEU A 111 -3.32 -9.48 -0.64
CA LEU A 111 -4.23 -10.63 -0.66
C LEU A 111 -5.28 -10.62 0.45
N ILE A 112 -5.05 -9.90 1.54
CA ILE A 112 -5.96 -9.85 2.69
C ILE A 112 -6.49 -8.43 2.88
N ALA A 113 -5.61 -7.44 3.06
CA ALA A 113 -6.01 -6.09 3.39
C ALA A 113 -6.80 -5.41 2.25
N THR A 114 -6.33 -5.52 1.01
CA THR A 114 -7.02 -4.94 -0.15
C THR A 114 -8.41 -5.56 -0.39
N PRO A 115 -8.58 -6.90 -0.43
CA PRO A 115 -9.92 -7.49 -0.56
C PRO A 115 -10.87 -7.09 0.57
N ILE A 116 -10.41 -7.06 1.82
CA ILE A 116 -11.23 -6.62 2.95
C ILE A 116 -11.66 -5.15 2.75
N ALA A 117 -10.72 -4.27 2.36
CA ALA A 117 -11.03 -2.87 2.07
C ALA A 117 -12.04 -2.73 0.92
N LEU A 118 -11.92 -3.54 -0.14
CA LEU A 118 -12.85 -3.54 -1.26
C LEU A 118 -14.24 -4.03 -0.85
N ILE A 119 -14.32 -5.16 -0.16
CA ILE A 119 -15.60 -5.71 0.32
C ILE A 119 -16.31 -4.70 1.22
N THR A 120 -15.60 -4.08 2.17
CA THR A 120 -16.20 -3.10 3.07
C THR A 120 -16.64 -1.84 2.35
N ALA A 121 -15.92 -1.38 1.33
CA ALA A 121 -16.33 -0.26 0.50
C ALA A 121 -17.60 -0.59 -0.31
N LEU A 122 -17.66 -1.78 -0.94
CA LEU A 122 -18.82 -2.23 -1.70
C LEU A 122 -20.06 -2.38 -0.79
N VAL A 123 -19.96 -3.09 0.34
CA VAL A 123 -21.07 -3.27 1.26
C VAL A 123 -21.56 -1.93 1.82
N THR A 124 -20.63 -1.00 2.11
CA THR A 124 -20.98 0.36 2.57
C THR A 124 -21.71 1.15 1.48
N SER A 125 -21.34 0.96 0.21
CA SER A 125 -21.96 1.64 -0.93
C SER A 125 -23.41 1.23 -1.17
N TRP A 126 -23.82 0.03 -0.74
CA TRP A 126 -25.21 -0.43 -0.84
C TRP A 126 -26.18 0.30 0.10
N LYS A 127 -25.64 1.10 1.03
CA LYS A 127 -26.43 1.90 2.00
C LYS A 127 -27.45 1.08 2.79
N LEU A 128 -27.11 -0.18 3.11
CA LEU A 128 -27.94 -1.05 3.94
C LEU A 128 -28.20 -0.42 5.33
N PRO A 129 -29.27 -0.80 6.05
CA PRO A 129 -29.49 -0.35 7.40
C PRO A 129 -28.23 -0.53 8.26
N GLY A 130 -27.77 0.53 8.94
CA GLY A 130 -26.54 0.48 9.74
C GLY A 130 -25.23 0.84 8.99
N TRP A 131 -25.26 1.13 7.68
CA TRP A 131 -24.05 1.45 6.91
C TRP A 131 -23.19 2.58 7.49
N LYS A 132 -23.82 3.58 8.12
CA LYS A 132 -23.12 4.68 8.78
C LYS A 132 -22.26 4.20 9.96
N TRP A 133 -22.79 3.27 10.76
CA TRP A 133 -22.06 2.66 11.88
C TRP A 133 -20.88 1.84 11.36
N MET A 134 -21.10 1.02 10.34
CA MET A 134 -20.04 0.22 9.72
C MET A 134 -18.92 1.09 9.20
N LYS A 135 -19.24 2.18 8.48
CA LYS A 135 -18.27 3.16 8.01
C LYS A 135 -17.46 3.74 9.17
N ASN A 136 -18.10 4.15 10.25
CA ASN A 136 -17.43 4.74 11.40
C ASN A 136 -16.51 3.72 12.11
N ILE A 137 -16.93 2.47 12.27
CA ILE A 137 -16.11 1.39 12.86
C ILE A 137 -14.81 1.21 12.08
N TYR A 138 -14.84 1.30 10.75
CA TYR A 138 -13.64 1.20 9.92
C TYR A 138 -12.74 2.43 9.97
N ILE A 139 -13.32 3.61 10.21
CA ILE A 139 -12.56 4.86 10.28
C ILE A 139 -11.85 5.01 11.63
N ILE A 140 -12.49 4.62 12.73
CA ILE A 140 -11.98 4.81 14.10
C ILE A 140 -10.53 4.32 14.27
N PRO A 141 -10.14 3.08 13.85
CA PRO A 141 -8.76 2.64 14.02
C PRO A 141 -7.73 3.54 13.32
N ASN A 142 -8.09 4.19 12.21
CA ASN A 142 -7.19 5.06 11.47
C ASN A 142 -6.98 6.44 12.10
N ILE A 143 -7.84 6.82 13.05
CA ILE A 143 -7.70 8.08 13.82
C ILE A 143 -6.77 7.86 15.01
N ILE A 144 -6.73 6.63 15.53
CA ILE A 144 -5.88 6.26 16.66
C ILE A 144 -4.43 6.10 16.17
N SER A 145 -3.46 6.58 16.94
CA SER A 145 -2.05 6.42 16.57
C SER A 145 -1.65 4.94 16.54
N ALA A 146 -0.75 4.57 15.63
CA ALA A 146 -0.24 3.21 15.51
C ALA A 146 0.39 2.71 16.83
N ALA A 147 1.05 3.59 17.60
CA ALA A 147 1.59 3.29 18.92
C ALA A 147 0.49 2.89 19.92
N ALA A 148 -0.60 3.67 19.99
CA ALA A 148 -1.70 3.38 20.89
C ALA A 148 -2.40 2.06 20.52
N ILE A 149 -2.60 1.78 19.24
CA ILE A 149 -3.14 0.49 18.80
C ILE A 149 -2.18 -0.65 19.14
N GLY A 150 -0.88 -0.49 18.91
CA GLY A 150 0.12 -1.47 19.33
C GLY A 150 0.02 -1.81 20.81
N LEU A 151 -0.12 -0.80 21.68
CA LEU A 151 -0.29 -0.98 23.11
C LEU A 151 -1.62 -1.67 23.47
N ILE A 152 -2.73 -1.29 22.80
CA ILE A 152 -4.03 -1.97 22.98
C ILE A 152 -3.92 -3.45 22.61
N PHE A 153 -3.34 -3.77 21.47
CA PHE A 153 -3.16 -5.16 21.05
C PHE A 153 -2.21 -5.93 21.96
N LEU A 154 -1.17 -5.27 22.51
CA LEU A 154 -0.30 -5.87 23.52
C LEU A 154 -1.11 -6.32 24.75
N GLN A 155 -2.08 -5.54 25.20
CA GLN A 155 -2.96 -5.90 26.31
C GLN A 155 -3.98 -6.99 25.90
N LEU A 156 -4.52 -6.91 24.68
CA LEU A 156 -5.44 -7.93 24.16
C LEU A 156 -4.79 -9.31 24.03
N TYR A 157 -3.46 -9.35 23.76
CA TYR A 157 -2.68 -10.59 23.69
C TYR A 157 -2.00 -10.96 25.01
N ASN A 158 -2.30 -10.28 26.12
CA ASN A 158 -1.70 -10.60 27.41
C ASN A 158 -2.06 -12.04 27.84
N PRO A 159 -1.08 -12.89 28.25
CA PRO A 159 -1.32 -14.29 28.58
C PRO A 159 -2.28 -14.52 29.75
N ARG A 160 -2.37 -13.55 30.70
CA ARG A 160 -3.15 -13.70 31.93
C ARG A 160 -4.60 -13.20 31.84
N TYR A 161 -4.82 -12.10 31.11
CA TYR A 161 -6.11 -11.40 31.09
C TYR A 161 -6.52 -10.86 29.71
N GLY A 162 -5.71 -11.09 28.68
CA GLY A 162 -5.98 -10.57 27.35
C GLY A 162 -7.18 -11.24 26.69
N LEU A 163 -8.13 -10.44 26.19
CA LEU A 163 -9.36 -10.94 25.57
C LEU A 163 -9.09 -11.93 24.42
N LEU A 164 -8.13 -11.63 23.55
CA LEU A 164 -7.79 -12.52 22.43
C LEU A 164 -7.13 -13.82 22.93
N THR A 165 -6.37 -13.75 23.99
CA THR A 165 -5.78 -14.94 24.62
C THR A 165 -6.85 -15.80 25.27
N LEU A 166 -7.84 -15.20 25.95
CA LEU A 166 -8.99 -15.92 26.53
C LEU A 166 -9.82 -16.65 25.47
N ILE A 167 -10.04 -16.01 24.30
CA ILE A 167 -10.72 -16.65 23.19
C ILE A 167 -9.93 -17.88 22.69
N VAL A 168 -8.60 -17.77 22.55
CA VAL A 168 -7.76 -18.91 22.15
C VAL A 168 -7.79 -20.01 23.21
N GLN A 169 -7.73 -19.65 24.50
CA GLN A 169 -7.79 -20.60 25.62
C GLN A 169 -9.14 -21.33 25.68
N TRP A 170 -10.23 -20.72 25.22
CA TRP A 170 -11.52 -21.41 25.11
C TRP A 170 -11.46 -22.63 24.18
N PHE A 171 -10.71 -22.50 23.06
CA PHE A 171 -10.53 -23.62 22.13
C PHE A 171 -9.33 -24.51 22.47
N ARG A 172 -8.35 -23.99 23.23
CA ARG A 172 -7.13 -24.67 23.66
C ARG A 172 -6.80 -24.30 25.11
N PRO A 173 -7.39 -24.97 26.11
CA PRO A 173 -7.20 -24.63 27.54
C PRO A 173 -5.75 -24.74 28.03
N GLU A 174 -4.92 -25.54 27.35
CA GLU A 174 -3.50 -25.72 27.68
C GLU A 174 -2.62 -24.53 27.29
N PHE A 175 -3.18 -23.59 26.53
CA PHE A 175 -2.42 -22.45 25.99
C PHE A 175 -2.18 -21.40 27.09
N LYS A 176 -0.96 -21.37 27.64
CA LYS A 176 -0.55 -20.45 28.72
C LYS A 176 0.52 -19.43 28.30
N GLU A 177 1.03 -19.55 27.08
CA GLU A 177 2.11 -18.70 26.57
C GLU A 177 1.57 -17.46 25.85
N SER A 178 2.44 -16.46 25.66
CA SER A 178 2.07 -15.30 24.85
C SER A 178 2.05 -15.64 23.36
N ILE A 179 0.91 -15.40 22.70
CA ILE A 179 0.75 -15.58 21.24
C ILE A 179 1.84 -14.82 20.47
N LEU A 180 2.31 -13.68 21.03
CA LEU A 180 3.31 -12.82 20.39
C LEU A 180 4.72 -13.39 20.42
N LEU A 181 5.00 -14.38 21.26
CA LEU A 181 6.33 -15.00 21.38
C LEU A 181 6.47 -16.30 20.58
N ILE A 182 5.36 -16.89 20.14
CA ILE A 182 5.35 -18.19 19.46
C ILE A 182 5.26 -18.00 17.96
N GLN A 183 6.19 -18.56 17.19
CA GLN A 183 6.11 -18.63 15.74
C GLN A 183 5.33 -19.88 15.30
N PRO A 184 4.49 -19.81 14.27
CA PRO A 184 4.15 -18.67 13.39
C PRO A 184 2.99 -17.79 13.89
N GLN A 185 2.49 -18.01 15.12
CA GLN A 185 1.29 -17.32 15.64
C GLN A 185 1.51 -15.82 15.79
N ASN A 186 2.71 -15.38 16.14
CA ASN A 186 3.07 -13.97 16.24
C ASN A 186 2.88 -13.22 14.90
N PHE A 187 3.17 -13.87 13.77
CA PHE A 187 2.95 -13.28 12.45
C PHE A 187 1.47 -12.95 12.21
N TRP A 188 0.57 -13.89 12.51
CA TRP A 188 -0.86 -13.70 12.32
C TRP A 188 -1.46 -12.72 13.33
N ALA A 189 -0.96 -12.72 14.57
CA ALA A 189 -1.37 -11.75 15.57
C ALA A 189 -1.06 -10.30 15.15
N MET A 190 0.12 -10.06 14.59
CA MET A 190 0.47 -8.74 14.04
C MET A 190 -0.29 -8.42 12.75
N THR A 191 -0.53 -9.42 11.91
CA THR A 191 -1.32 -9.25 10.69
C THR A 191 -2.74 -8.80 11.01
N LEU A 192 -3.35 -9.32 12.09
CA LEU A 192 -4.67 -8.88 12.55
C LEU A 192 -4.67 -7.40 12.93
N ALA A 193 -3.66 -6.95 13.69
CA ALA A 193 -3.51 -5.55 14.03
C ALA A 193 -3.34 -4.68 12.77
N TYR A 194 -2.48 -5.09 11.83
CA TYR A 194 -2.23 -4.39 10.58
C TYR A 194 -3.49 -4.24 9.71
N ILE A 195 -4.31 -5.29 9.60
CA ILE A 195 -5.55 -5.27 8.78
C ILE A 195 -6.54 -4.22 9.27
N LEU A 196 -6.64 -3.98 10.57
CA LEU A 196 -7.56 -2.99 11.13
C LEU A 196 -7.23 -1.55 10.71
N PHE A 197 -5.98 -1.26 10.31
CA PHE A 197 -5.59 0.05 9.78
C PHE A 197 -5.98 0.31 8.32
N GLN A 198 -6.72 -0.59 7.68
CA GLN A 198 -7.07 -0.44 6.26
C GLN A 198 -8.33 0.40 6.00
N GLY A 199 -8.85 1.07 6.99
CA GLY A 199 -10.01 1.97 6.84
C GLY A 199 -9.79 3.08 5.83
N THR A 200 -8.59 3.68 5.75
CA THR A 200 -8.24 4.66 4.71
C THR A 200 -8.41 4.08 3.31
N ALA A 201 -7.96 2.86 3.06
CA ALA A 201 -8.13 2.17 1.78
C ALA A 201 -9.63 1.98 1.44
N SER A 202 -10.45 1.58 2.44
CA SER A 202 -11.90 1.43 2.26
C SER A 202 -12.58 2.76 1.92
N ILE A 203 -12.18 3.87 2.56
CA ILE A 203 -12.74 5.22 2.30
C ILE A 203 -12.37 5.69 0.89
N MET A 204 -11.13 5.48 0.45
CA MET A 204 -10.68 5.84 -0.90
C MET A 204 -11.49 5.10 -1.96
N LEU A 205 -11.69 3.79 -1.78
CA LEU A 205 -12.54 2.97 -2.66
C LEU A 205 -14.00 3.43 -2.65
N LEU A 206 -14.57 3.69 -1.46
CA LEU A 206 -15.95 4.18 -1.33
C LEU A 206 -16.13 5.54 -2.00
N GLY A 207 -15.16 6.45 -1.88
CA GLY A 207 -15.16 7.74 -2.56
C GLY A 207 -15.19 7.59 -4.07
N GLN A 208 -14.38 6.67 -4.61
CA GLN A 208 -14.34 6.39 -6.05
C GLN A 208 -15.64 5.71 -6.53
N ILE A 209 -16.21 4.77 -5.77
CA ILE A 209 -17.51 4.16 -6.08
C ILE A 209 -18.59 5.24 -6.16
N SER A 210 -18.58 6.20 -5.23
CA SER A 210 -19.54 7.30 -5.20
C SER A 210 -19.39 8.30 -6.36
N SER A 211 -18.25 8.32 -7.02
CA SER A 211 -17.98 9.18 -8.17
C SER A 211 -18.42 8.58 -9.52
N VAL A 212 -18.81 7.30 -9.55
CA VAL A 212 -19.34 6.67 -10.77
C VAL A 212 -20.73 7.24 -11.07
N PRO A 213 -20.99 7.75 -12.30
CA PRO A 213 -22.28 8.32 -12.66
C PRO A 213 -23.43 7.34 -12.48
N GLN A 214 -24.54 7.81 -11.92
CA GLN A 214 -25.70 6.98 -11.65
C GLN A 214 -26.32 6.39 -12.93
N GLU A 215 -26.22 7.10 -14.03
CA GLU A 215 -26.67 6.67 -15.37
C GLU A 215 -26.05 5.33 -15.80
N VAL A 216 -24.78 5.08 -15.40
CA VAL A 216 -24.08 3.82 -15.68
C VAL A 216 -24.75 2.65 -14.93
N TYR A 217 -25.14 2.89 -13.69
CA TYR A 217 -25.87 1.89 -12.88
C TYR A 217 -27.29 1.63 -13.37
N GLU A 218 -27.98 2.69 -13.82
CA GLU A 218 -29.33 2.59 -14.35
C GLU A 218 -29.36 1.80 -15.68
N ALA A 219 -28.43 2.10 -16.58
CA ALA A 219 -28.27 1.34 -17.82
C ALA A 219 -27.99 -0.13 -17.57
N ALA A 220 -27.07 -0.42 -16.63
CA ALA A 220 -26.74 -1.80 -16.26
C ALA A 220 -27.92 -2.57 -15.63
N LYS A 221 -28.77 -1.88 -14.87
CA LYS A 221 -30.01 -2.49 -14.32
C LYS A 221 -31.01 -2.82 -15.41
N ILE A 222 -31.15 -1.98 -16.43
CA ILE A 222 -32.00 -2.25 -17.60
C ILE A 222 -31.50 -3.49 -18.33
N ASP A 223 -30.16 -3.68 -18.43
CA ASP A 223 -29.52 -4.88 -18.98
C ASP A 223 -29.61 -6.11 -18.04
N GLY A 224 -30.29 -6.01 -16.90
CA GLY A 224 -30.52 -7.12 -15.94
C GLY A 224 -29.37 -7.34 -14.95
N ALA A 225 -28.39 -6.45 -14.84
CA ALA A 225 -27.33 -6.55 -13.84
C ALA A 225 -27.83 -6.02 -12.48
N THR A 226 -27.99 -6.90 -11.48
CA THR A 226 -28.43 -6.54 -10.12
C THR A 226 -27.51 -7.14 -9.06
N GLY A 227 -27.48 -6.55 -7.86
CA GLY A 227 -26.73 -7.04 -6.70
C GLY A 227 -25.24 -7.26 -7.02
N PHE A 228 -24.70 -8.41 -6.64
CA PHE A 228 -23.28 -8.74 -6.82
C PHE A 228 -22.80 -8.71 -8.29
N LYS A 229 -23.71 -9.03 -9.25
CA LYS A 229 -23.39 -8.93 -10.68
C LYS A 229 -23.11 -7.49 -11.10
N LEU A 230 -23.86 -6.53 -10.55
CA LEU A 230 -23.64 -5.11 -10.81
C LEU A 230 -22.25 -4.67 -10.33
N ASP A 231 -21.88 -5.09 -9.13
CA ASP A 231 -20.55 -4.75 -8.59
C ASP A 231 -19.42 -5.38 -9.39
N TRP A 232 -19.55 -6.67 -9.72
CA TRP A 232 -18.49 -7.41 -10.42
C TRP A 232 -18.25 -6.92 -11.86
N TYR A 233 -19.33 -6.65 -12.60
CA TYR A 233 -19.23 -6.29 -14.02
C TYR A 233 -19.17 -4.78 -14.29
N ILE A 234 -19.60 -3.96 -13.33
CA ILE A 234 -19.71 -2.50 -13.52
C ILE A 234 -18.84 -1.78 -12.49
N THR A 235 -19.13 -1.93 -11.18
CA THR A 235 -18.46 -1.14 -10.14
C THR A 235 -16.95 -1.40 -10.13
N ILE A 236 -16.52 -2.66 -10.00
CA ILE A 236 -15.10 -3.04 -9.90
C ILE A 236 -14.29 -2.60 -11.14
N PRO A 237 -14.74 -2.84 -12.38
CA PRO A 237 -14.03 -2.33 -13.55
C PRO A 237 -13.96 -0.80 -13.63
N CYS A 238 -15.01 -0.08 -13.21
CA CYS A 238 -15.01 1.39 -13.20
C CYS A 238 -14.01 1.99 -12.21
N ILE A 239 -13.76 1.31 -11.08
CA ILE A 239 -12.83 1.78 -10.05
C ILE A 239 -11.46 1.10 -10.11
N LYS A 240 -11.13 0.40 -11.19
CA LYS A 240 -9.89 -0.38 -11.34
C LYS A 240 -8.62 0.42 -11.00
N ASP A 241 -8.55 1.67 -11.42
CA ASP A 241 -7.38 2.53 -11.15
C ASP A 241 -7.25 2.88 -9.66
N MET A 242 -8.38 3.03 -8.96
CA MET A 242 -8.37 3.21 -7.51
C MET A 242 -7.98 1.92 -6.79
N ILE A 243 -8.47 0.76 -7.24
CA ILE A 243 -8.05 -0.54 -6.70
C ILE A 243 -6.54 -0.69 -6.83
N LYS A 244 -5.97 -0.36 -8.00
CA LYS A 244 -4.51 -0.36 -8.19
C LYS A 244 -3.79 0.53 -7.17
N THR A 245 -4.28 1.75 -6.96
CA THR A 245 -3.72 2.69 -6.00
C THR A 245 -3.78 2.12 -4.57
N VAL A 246 -4.89 1.53 -4.20
CA VAL A 246 -5.07 0.87 -2.89
C VAL A 246 -4.13 -0.33 -2.74
N VAL A 247 -3.97 -1.17 -3.76
CA VAL A 247 -2.99 -2.27 -3.74
C VAL A 247 -1.57 -1.74 -3.51
N ILE A 248 -1.18 -0.66 -4.20
CA ILE A 248 0.13 -0.04 -3.99
C ILE A 248 0.28 0.41 -2.53
N LEU A 249 -0.72 1.10 -1.97
CA LEU A 249 -0.67 1.60 -0.60
C LEU A 249 -0.61 0.46 0.43
N THR A 250 -1.42 -0.59 0.28
CA THR A 250 -1.45 -1.71 1.23
C THR A 250 -0.20 -2.58 1.13
N VAL A 251 0.33 -2.82 -0.07
CA VAL A 251 1.57 -3.57 -0.27
C VAL A 251 2.77 -2.81 0.28
N THR A 252 2.89 -1.52 -0.04
CA THR A 252 4.00 -0.71 0.48
C THR A 252 3.88 -0.52 1.99
N GLY A 253 2.67 -0.32 2.53
CA GLY A 253 2.43 -0.25 3.98
C GLY A 253 2.85 -1.53 4.70
N GLY A 254 2.51 -2.70 4.16
CA GLY A 254 2.95 -3.99 4.71
C GLY A 254 4.46 -4.20 4.61
N PHE A 255 5.08 -3.79 3.49
CA PHE A 255 6.54 -3.88 3.31
C PHE A 255 7.31 -2.98 4.29
N MET A 256 6.73 -1.82 4.65
CA MET A 256 7.30 -0.83 5.56
C MET A 256 6.80 -0.97 7.00
N LEU A 257 6.22 -2.12 7.37
CA LEU A 257 5.65 -2.35 8.68
C LEU A 257 6.73 -2.24 9.77
N TYR A 258 6.53 -1.31 10.71
CA TYR A 258 7.47 -1.02 11.79
C TYR A 258 6.78 -0.87 13.15
N ASN A 259 5.77 -0.01 13.24
CA ASN A 259 5.17 0.36 14.52
C ASN A 259 4.54 -0.86 15.22
N GLU A 260 3.77 -1.65 14.49
CA GLU A 260 3.12 -2.85 14.99
C GLU A 260 4.15 -3.87 15.46
N VAL A 261 5.25 -4.04 14.71
CA VAL A 261 6.36 -4.94 15.08
C VAL A 261 7.06 -4.45 16.34
N TYR A 262 7.32 -3.14 16.41
CA TYR A 262 8.04 -2.54 17.53
C TYR A 262 7.24 -2.63 18.85
N PHE A 263 5.96 -2.22 18.80
CA PHE A 263 5.13 -2.16 20.01
C PHE A 263 4.60 -3.52 20.44
N LEU A 264 4.26 -4.43 19.51
CA LEU A 264 3.69 -5.74 19.85
C LEU A 264 4.73 -6.77 20.26
N THR A 265 5.86 -6.83 19.58
CA THR A 265 6.83 -7.92 19.78
C THR A 265 8.17 -7.47 20.33
N LYS A 266 8.33 -6.18 20.62
CA LYS A 266 9.64 -5.57 20.95
C LYS A 266 10.72 -5.99 19.94
N GLY A 267 10.30 -6.29 18.70
CA GLY A 267 11.16 -6.66 17.60
C GLY A 267 11.44 -8.16 17.44
N ALA A 268 10.74 -9.06 18.13
CA ALA A 268 10.93 -10.51 17.96
C ALA A 268 10.59 -10.99 16.53
N ALA A 269 9.66 -10.31 15.82
CA ALA A 269 9.37 -10.56 14.41
C ALA A 269 10.00 -9.46 13.57
N GLY A 270 11.26 -9.61 13.20
CA GLY A 270 12.03 -8.61 12.47
C GLY A 270 11.41 -8.26 11.11
N THR A 271 11.34 -6.96 10.81
CA THR A 271 11.11 -6.40 9.46
C THR A 271 12.34 -5.63 9.02
N ILE A 272 12.45 -5.33 7.72
CA ILE A 272 13.57 -4.54 7.19
C ILE A 272 13.70 -3.21 7.96
N LEU A 273 12.60 -2.50 8.14
CA LEU A 273 12.61 -1.19 8.79
C LEU A 273 12.98 -1.29 10.29
N ARG A 274 12.57 -2.38 10.95
CA ARG A 274 12.99 -2.66 12.32
C ARG A 274 14.50 -2.94 12.41
N GLU A 275 15.07 -3.74 11.49
CA GLU A 275 16.51 -4.03 11.49
C GLU A 275 17.33 -2.78 11.17
N LEU A 276 16.83 -1.90 10.27
CA LEU A 276 17.43 -0.58 10.05
C LEU A 276 17.54 0.19 11.38
N SER A 277 16.46 0.24 12.16
CA SER A 277 16.44 0.92 13.46
C SER A 277 17.43 0.30 14.45
N VAL A 278 17.54 -1.03 14.49
CA VAL A 278 18.48 -1.73 15.39
C VAL A 278 19.94 -1.47 15.01
N VAL A 279 20.28 -1.57 13.73
CA VAL A 279 21.65 -1.33 13.25
C VAL A 279 22.02 0.13 13.45
N SER A 280 21.09 1.07 13.20
CA SER A 280 21.27 2.49 13.47
C SER A 280 21.48 2.78 14.95
N SER A 281 20.72 2.15 15.85
CA SER A 281 20.90 2.32 17.31
C SER A 281 22.22 1.79 17.82
N ARG A 282 22.88 0.90 17.08
CA ARG A 282 24.24 0.43 17.33
C ARG A 282 25.31 1.38 16.73
N MET A 283 24.90 2.56 16.28
CA MET A 283 25.76 3.56 15.64
C MET A 283 26.54 3.05 14.42
N GLN A 284 25.97 2.07 13.69
CA GLN A 284 26.54 1.55 12.43
C GLN A 284 25.79 2.18 11.24
N TYR A 285 25.94 3.48 11.07
CA TYR A 285 25.10 4.28 10.16
C TYR A 285 25.23 3.86 8.70
N ALA A 286 26.44 3.60 8.20
CA ALA A 286 26.63 3.14 6.82
C ALA A 286 25.90 1.80 6.55
N ARG A 287 25.99 0.85 7.47
CA ARG A 287 25.31 -0.45 7.38
C ARG A 287 23.80 -0.30 7.50
N ALA A 288 23.31 0.59 8.39
CA ALA A 288 21.89 0.92 8.46
C ALA A 288 21.39 1.52 7.15
N ASN A 289 22.17 2.39 6.51
CA ASN A 289 21.83 2.99 5.22
C ASN A 289 21.77 1.95 4.09
N VAL A 290 22.57 0.88 4.11
CA VAL A 290 22.41 -0.26 3.18
C VAL A 290 21.01 -0.88 3.31
N ILE A 291 20.55 -1.12 4.55
CA ILE A 291 19.21 -1.65 4.80
C ILE A 291 18.14 -0.66 4.28
N GLY A 292 18.36 0.66 4.48
CA GLY A 292 17.51 1.72 3.94
C GLY A 292 17.45 1.72 2.41
N VAL A 293 18.57 1.56 1.73
CA VAL A 293 18.62 1.43 0.26
C VAL A 293 17.83 0.21 -0.22
N VAL A 294 17.97 -0.93 0.45
CA VAL A 294 17.18 -2.14 0.12
C VAL A 294 15.69 -1.89 0.32
N GLN A 295 15.31 -1.17 1.36
CA GLN A 295 13.92 -0.77 1.62
C GLN A 295 13.38 0.12 0.48
N ILE A 296 14.13 1.13 0.05
CA ILE A 296 13.74 2.03 -1.03
C ILE A 296 13.62 1.28 -2.36
N VAL A 297 14.67 0.56 -2.74
CA VAL A 297 14.70 -0.19 -4.01
C VAL A 297 13.63 -1.27 -4.03
N GLY A 298 13.47 -2.02 -2.94
CA GLY A 298 12.43 -3.04 -2.79
C GLY A 298 11.02 -2.45 -2.92
N GLY A 299 10.75 -1.31 -2.29
CA GLY A 299 9.47 -0.61 -2.41
C GLY A 299 9.19 -0.16 -3.85
N LEU A 300 10.19 0.43 -4.53
CA LEU A 300 10.06 0.84 -5.94
C LEU A 300 9.83 -0.36 -6.88
N LEU A 301 10.51 -1.47 -6.64
CA LEU A 301 10.31 -2.72 -7.40
C LEU A 301 8.90 -3.27 -7.21
N LEU A 302 8.38 -3.30 -5.97
CA LEU A 302 7.00 -3.71 -5.70
C LEU A 302 5.99 -2.82 -6.42
N ILE A 303 6.16 -1.50 -6.38
CA ILE A 303 5.31 -0.55 -7.12
C ILE A 303 5.40 -0.81 -8.64
N GLY A 304 6.59 -1.05 -9.15
CA GLY A 304 6.83 -1.38 -10.56
C GLY A 304 6.08 -2.67 -10.97
N ILE A 305 6.21 -3.73 -10.17
CA ILE A 305 5.52 -5.02 -10.40
C ILE A 305 4.00 -4.83 -10.41
N ILE A 306 3.44 -4.10 -9.43
CA ILE A 306 1.99 -3.85 -9.37
C ILE A 306 1.54 -3.07 -10.60
N ASN A 307 2.29 -2.03 -11.01
CA ASN A 307 1.96 -1.27 -12.22
C ASN A 307 1.98 -2.14 -13.48
N LEU A 308 2.91 -3.06 -13.59
CA LEU A 308 2.97 -4.03 -14.71
C LEU A 308 1.79 -4.99 -14.67
N LEU A 309 1.46 -5.56 -13.52
CA LEU A 309 0.32 -6.48 -13.35
C LEU A 309 -1.00 -5.81 -13.75
N PHE A 310 -1.21 -4.55 -13.38
CA PHE A 310 -2.43 -3.82 -13.74
C PHE A 310 -2.47 -3.32 -15.19
N LYS A 311 -1.34 -3.30 -15.91
CA LYS A 311 -1.30 -3.06 -17.36
C LYS A 311 -1.74 -4.28 -18.17
N ILE A 312 -1.56 -5.48 -17.62
CA ILE A 312 -2.01 -6.72 -18.26
C ILE A 312 -3.54 -6.73 -18.18
N ASP A 313 -4.18 -6.62 -19.35
CA ASP A 313 -5.65 -6.62 -19.44
C ASP A 313 -6.16 -8.07 -19.28
N LEU A 314 -6.37 -8.47 -18.02
CA LEU A 314 -6.91 -9.79 -17.66
C LEU A 314 -8.36 -10.00 -18.17
N SER A 315 -9.03 -8.96 -18.68
CA SER A 315 -10.38 -9.07 -19.24
C SER A 315 -10.39 -9.74 -20.62
N VAL A 316 -9.26 -9.76 -21.32
CA VAL A 316 -9.15 -10.36 -22.66
C VAL A 316 -9.49 -11.86 -22.69
N PRO A 317 -8.96 -12.71 -21.77
CA PRO A 317 -9.33 -14.13 -21.78
C PRO A 317 -10.80 -14.36 -21.38
N LEU A 318 -11.31 -13.62 -20.39
CA LEU A 318 -12.72 -13.73 -19.97
C LEU A 318 -13.68 -13.27 -21.06
N ARG A 319 -13.34 -12.23 -21.81
CA ARG A 319 -14.10 -11.76 -22.96
C ARG A 319 -14.08 -12.77 -24.12
N LYS A 320 -12.97 -13.46 -24.36
CA LYS A 320 -12.90 -14.56 -25.35
C LYS A 320 -13.78 -15.73 -24.93
N ILE A 321 -13.79 -16.10 -23.66
CA ILE A 321 -14.63 -17.17 -23.11
C ILE A 321 -16.12 -16.79 -23.18
N ALA A 322 -16.49 -15.57 -22.84
CA ALA A 322 -17.86 -15.08 -22.95
C ALA A 322 -18.36 -15.06 -24.41
N LEU A 323 -17.53 -14.59 -25.38
CA LEU A 323 -17.83 -14.61 -26.80
C LEU A 323 -17.87 -16.01 -27.40
N TRP A 324 -17.09 -16.95 -26.84
CA TRP A 324 -17.14 -18.36 -27.23
C TRP A 324 -18.45 -19.01 -26.75
N ARG A 325 -18.86 -18.69 -25.52
CA ARG A 325 -20.10 -19.20 -24.90
C ARG A 325 -21.35 -18.71 -25.61
N SER A 326 -21.43 -17.40 -25.94
CA SER A 326 -22.55 -16.84 -26.69
C SER A 326 -22.66 -17.42 -28.10
N ARG A 327 -21.54 -17.68 -28.80
CA ARG A 327 -21.54 -18.34 -30.12
C ARG A 327 -21.98 -19.81 -30.05
N HIS A 328 -21.73 -20.49 -28.94
CA HIS A 328 -22.21 -21.86 -28.75
C HIS A 328 -23.70 -21.92 -28.35
N GLU A 329 -24.20 -20.93 -27.67
CA GLU A 329 -25.63 -20.81 -27.34
C GLU A 329 -26.47 -20.43 -28.58
N GLU A 330 -25.98 -19.52 -29.44
CA GLU A 330 -26.61 -19.21 -30.72
C GLU A 330 -26.66 -20.42 -31.67
N LYS A 331 -25.62 -21.26 -31.72
CA LYS A 331 -25.61 -22.49 -32.51
C LYS A 331 -26.55 -23.60 -32.01
N LYS A 332 -26.96 -23.53 -30.72
CA LYS A 332 -27.92 -24.45 -30.14
C LYS A 332 -29.38 -24.01 -30.35
N GLN A 333 -29.59 -22.73 -30.63
CA GLN A 333 -30.92 -22.17 -30.87
C GLN A 333 -31.30 -22.14 -32.38
N ASN A 334 -30.33 -22.27 -33.27
CA ASN A 334 -30.57 -22.45 -34.74
C ASN A 334 -29.87 -23.75 -35.19
N PRO A 335 -30.57 -24.92 -35.15
CA PRO A 335 -30.06 -26.19 -35.67
C PRO A 335 -29.93 -26.18 -37.20
#